data_7a26cb85693a11ac9620d0f2248ba4a5
#
_entry.id   7a26cb85693a11ac9620d0f2248ba4a5
#
_cell.length_a   1.000
_cell.length_b   1.000
_cell.length_c   1.000
_cell.angle_alpha   90.00
_cell.angle_beta   90.00
_cell.angle_gamma   90.00
#
_symmetry.space_group_name_H-M   'P 1'
#
loop_
_entity.id
_entity.type
_entity.pdbx_description
1 polymer ?
#
loop_
_entity_poly.entity_id
_entity_poly.type
_entity_poly.pdbx_seq_one_letter_code
_entity_poly.pdbx_strand_id
1 'polypeptide(L)'
;IGDIGWDWATVRATGGGGYYLEGDRWGMIDPVVSSIPWYKPVDGERVVAFFNPLADTDKGAQVKIEGIQEVLTKEGEEMTAENEEEFGNDPILIYQGDMWLGGKFLNIIFHQYLPRSEKHRISLVQNKIEPEAPETPEALKVDEDGYIHLELRYNTYDDVTGYRGWGRVSYNLEKFFPTPKDSWVAPKGFKVTINSREHGEGRVIVLDLDHPVGVPEAAKDVHSTSSIR
;
A
#
# COMPACT_ATOMS: atom_id res chain seq x y z
N ILE A 1 3.40 -29.49 -14.03
CA ILE A 1 3.96 -28.28 -13.41
C ILE A 1 2.76 -27.38 -13.16
N GLY A 2 2.28 -27.35 -11.92
CA GLY A 2 1.17 -26.49 -11.54
C GLY A 2 1.57 -25.01 -11.65
N ASP A 3 0.60 -24.14 -11.91
CA ASP A 3 0.84 -22.70 -11.93
C ASP A 3 1.31 -22.25 -10.54
N ILE A 4 2.34 -21.41 -10.52
CA ILE A 4 2.86 -20.82 -9.29
C ILE A 4 1.82 -19.83 -8.76
N GLY A 5 1.40 -20.02 -7.51
CA GLY A 5 0.54 -19.07 -6.81
C GLY A 5 1.31 -17.82 -6.43
N TRP A 6 0.61 -16.71 -6.29
CA TRP A 6 1.17 -15.46 -5.81
C TRP A 6 0.12 -14.65 -5.07
N ASP A 7 0.56 -13.85 -4.11
CA ASP A 7 -0.30 -12.94 -3.39
C ASP A 7 0.49 -11.80 -2.76
N TRP A 8 -0.14 -10.67 -2.58
CA TRP A 8 0.32 -9.66 -1.65
C TRP A 8 -0.08 -10.09 -0.26
N ALA A 9 0.84 -9.98 0.68
CA ALA A 9 0.65 -10.54 2.01
C ALA A 9 1.34 -9.72 3.09
N THR A 10 0.91 -9.94 4.31
CA THR A 10 1.56 -9.37 5.51
C THR A 10 2.31 -10.47 6.24
N VAL A 11 3.56 -10.24 6.53
CA VAL A 11 4.42 -11.17 7.28
C VAL A 11 4.00 -11.19 8.75
N ARG A 12 3.83 -12.38 9.30
CA ARG A 12 3.66 -12.60 10.74
C ARG A 12 4.80 -13.47 11.24
N ALA A 13 5.75 -12.83 11.93
CA ALA A 13 6.87 -13.55 12.54
C ALA A 13 6.41 -14.29 13.80
N THR A 14 6.82 -15.57 13.92
CA THR A 14 6.45 -16.44 15.05
C THR A 14 7.56 -16.67 16.04
N GLY A 15 8.74 -16.06 15.82
CA GLY A 15 9.94 -16.26 16.62
C GLY A 15 10.85 -17.34 16.06
N GLY A 16 12.13 -17.30 16.43
CA GLY A 16 13.11 -18.28 15.98
C GLY A 16 13.35 -18.36 14.47
N GLY A 17 13.02 -17.29 13.73
CA GLY A 17 13.09 -17.27 12.27
C GLY A 17 11.85 -17.85 11.57
N GLY A 18 10.87 -18.34 12.32
CA GLY A 18 9.61 -18.83 11.79
C GLY A 18 8.65 -17.70 11.42
N TYR A 19 7.75 -17.98 10.48
CA TYR A 19 6.75 -17.03 10.04
C TYR A 19 5.63 -17.73 9.29
N TYR A 20 4.52 -17.03 9.14
CA TYR A 20 3.49 -17.29 8.13
C TYR A 20 3.12 -15.97 7.45
N LEU A 21 2.34 -16.05 6.39
CA LEU A 21 1.89 -14.87 5.67
C LEU A 21 0.37 -14.76 5.74
N GLU A 22 -0.13 -13.56 5.98
CA GLU A 22 -1.54 -13.24 5.81
C GLU A 22 -1.75 -12.71 4.40
N GLY A 23 -2.15 -13.58 3.49
CA GLY A 23 -2.42 -13.23 2.10
C GLY A 23 -3.72 -12.44 1.96
N ASP A 24 -3.71 -11.44 1.08
CA ASP A 24 -4.90 -10.62 0.84
C ASP A 24 -6.02 -11.41 0.17
N ARG A 25 -5.67 -12.41 -0.63
CA ARG A 25 -6.61 -13.29 -1.36
C ARG A 25 -6.61 -14.73 -0.85
N TRP A 26 -5.42 -15.23 -0.49
CA TRP A 26 -5.23 -16.64 -0.13
C TRP A 26 -5.49 -16.97 1.33
N GLY A 27 -5.68 -15.97 2.18
CA GLY A 27 -5.74 -16.20 3.62
C GLY A 27 -4.38 -16.57 4.21
N MET A 28 -4.34 -17.47 5.17
CA MET A 28 -3.09 -17.87 5.81
C MET A 28 -2.25 -18.74 4.86
N ILE A 29 -1.07 -18.24 4.53
CA ILE A 29 -0.09 -18.94 3.72
C ILE A 29 0.98 -19.47 4.68
N ASP A 30 1.02 -20.79 4.86
CA ASP A 30 1.93 -21.47 5.78
C ASP A 30 3.10 -22.10 5.02
N PRO A 31 4.33 -21.56 5.14
CA PRO A 31 5.50 -22.04 4.41
C PRO A 31 6.11 -23.27 5.06
N VAL A 32 5.59 -24.45 4.80
CA VAL A 32 6.11 -25.71 5.34
C VAL A 32 7.40 -26.18 4.65
N VAL A 33 7.63 -25.72 3.42
CA VAL A 33 8.86 -25.92 2.65
C VAL A 33 9.29 -24.58 2.06
N SER A 34 10.60 -24.33 1.95
CA SER A 34 11.11 -23.07 1.41
C SER A 34 12.29 -23.28 0.50
N SER A 35 12.26 -22.62 -0.66
CA SER A 35 13.41 -22.47 -1.56
C SER A 35 14.32 -21.30 -1.18
N ILE A 36 13.92 -20.51 -0.17
CA ILE A 36 14.65 -19.33 0.31
C ILE A 36 14.93 -19.42 1.82
N PRO A 37 15.67 -20.44 2.30
CA PRO A 37 15.87 -20.64 3.73
C PRO A 37 16.63 -19.49 4.41
N TRP A 38 17.28 -18.62 3.64
CA TRP A 38 17.97 -17.43 4.13
C TRP A 38 17.05 -16.25 4.42
N TYR A 39 15.78 -16.32 4.03
CA TYR A 39 14.83 -15.22 4.25
C TYR A 39 14.63 -14.96 5.74
N LYS A 40 14.73 -13.70 6.13
CA LYS A 40 14.51 -13.26 7.53
C LYS A 40 13.21 -12.50 7.60
N PRO A 41 12.17 -13.04 8.23
CA PRO A 41 10.89 -12.38 8.34
C PRO A 41 10.96 -11.13 9.22
N VAL A 42 10.27 -10.08 8.80
CA VAL A 42 10.04 -8.87 9.58
C VAL A 42 8.54 -8.74 9.82
N ASP A 43 8.13 -8.81 11.07
CA ASP A 43 6.72 -8.78 11.43
C ASP A 43 6.04 -7.51 10.96
N GLY A 44 4.88 -7.67 10.32
CA GLY A 44 4.09 -6.56 9.80
C GLY A 44 4.53 -6.03 8.42
N GLU A 45 5.63 -6.51 7.86
CA GLU A 45 6.08 -6.12 6.53
C GLU A 45 5.14 -6.65 5.45
N ARG A 46 4.89 -5.81 4.45
CA ARG A 46 4.17 -6.23 3.24
C ARG A 46 5.14 -6.83 2.23
N VAL A 47 4.70 -7.89 1.60
CA VAL A 47 5.50 -8.62 0.61
C VAL A 47 4.63 -9.07 -0.56
N VAL A 48 5.28 -9.39 -1.68
CA VAL A 48 4.68 -10.22 -2.72
C VAL A 48 5.31 -11.60 -2.60
N ALA A 49 4.48 -12.60 -2.35
CA ALA A 49 4.93 -13.99 -2.18
C ALA A 49 4.59 -14.82 -3.42
N PHE A 50 5.52 -15.68 -3.79
CA PHE A 50 5.37 -16.66 -4.85
C PHE A 50 5.54 -18.05 -4.26
N PHE A 51 4.64 -18.96 -4.56
CA PHE A 51 4.60 -20.24 -3.87
C PHE A 51 3.89 -21.33 -4.67
N ASN A 52 4.21 -22.58 -4.36
CA ASN A 52 3.47 -23.75 -4.82
C ASN A 52 2.56 -24.24 -3.69
N PRO A 53 1.23 -24.25 -3.87
CA PRO A 53 0.34 -24.85 -2.92
C PRO A 53 0.57 -26.36 -2.78
N LEU A 54 0.63 -26.85 -1.55
CA LEU A 54 0.85 -28.26 -1.26
C LEU A 54 -0.42 -28.93 -0.68
N ALA A 55 -1.14 -28.23 0.19
CA ALA A 55 -2.36 -28.71 0.81
C ALA A 55 -3.23 -27.53 1.25
N ASP A 56 -4.53 -27.70 1.13
CA ASP A 56 -5.49 -26.75 1.68
C ASP A 56 -5.60 -26.88 3.19
N THR A 57 -5.87 -25.79 3.87
CA THR A 57 -6.18 -25.73 5.30
C THR A 57 -7.48 -24.95 5.52
N ASP A 58 -8.03 -25.04 6.72
CA ASP A 58 -9.24 -24.29 7.07
C ASP A 58 -9.08 -22.76 6.95
N LYS A 59 -7.84 -22.26 7.04
CA LYS A 59 -7.51 -20.84 7.03
C LYS A 59 -6.83 -20.36 5.75
N GLY A 60 -6.39 -21.28 4.91
CA GLY A 60 -5.64 -20.96 3.69
C GLY A 60 -4.95 -22.18 3.11
N ALA A 61 -3.63 -22.17 3.01
CA ALA A 61 -2.88 -23.26 2.42
C ALA A 61 -1.50 -23.45 3.06
N GLN A 62 -1.05 -24.69 3.11
CA GLN A 62 0.36 -25.04 3.29
C GLN A 62 1.05 -24.97 1.94
N VAL A 63 2.20 -24.35 1.89
CA VAL A 63 2.87 -24.05 0.62
C VAL A 63 4.36 -24.35 0.68
N LYS A 64 4.97 -24.48 -0.49
CA LYS A 64 6.39 -24.31 -0.69
C LYS A 64 6.64 -22.88 -1.16
N ILE A 65 7.31 -22.09 -0.36
CA ILE A 65 7.71 -20.73 -0.74
C ILE A 65 8.82 -20.80 -1.80
N GLU A 66 8.60 -20.15 -2.92
CA GLU A 66 9.58 -20.02 -4.00
C GLU A 66 10.29 -18.68 -3.99
N GLY A 67 9.62 -17.62 -3.61
CA GLY A 67 10.19 -16.27 -3.56
C GLY A 67 9.36 -15.32 -2.72
N ILE A 68 10.02 -14.35 -2.13
CA ILE A 68 9.40 -13.23 -1.42
C ILE A 68 10.09 -11.95 -1.87
N GLN A 69 9.29 -10.94 -2.20
CA GLN A 69 9.77 -9.63 -2.57
C GLN A 69 9.17 -8.57 -1.66
N GLU A 70 10.00 -7.66 -1.20
CA GLU A 70 9.58 -6.57 -0.32
C GLU A 70 8.66 -5.58 -1.04
N VAL A 71 7.65 -5.12 -0.32
CA VAL A 71 6.85 -3.95 -0.65
C VAL A 71 7.13 -2.90 0.42
N LEU A 72 7.40 -1.65 0.01
CA LEU A 72 7.57 -0.56 0.96
C LEU A 72 6.30 -0.45 1.81
N THR A 73 6.44 -0.63 3.12
CA THR A 73 5.31 -0.63 4.05
C THR A 73 5.37 0.63 4.89
N LYS A 74 4.31 1.42 4.84
CA LYS A 74 4.24 2.72 5.52
C LYS A 74 2.91 2.92 6.22
N GLU A 75 2.93 3.86 7.14
CA GLU A 75 1.75 4.44 7.77
C GLU A 75 1.31 5.71 7.02
N GLY A 76 0.03 6.04 7.11
CA GLY A 76 -0.42 7.38 6.70
C GLY A 76 0.08 8.45 7.65
N GLU A 77 0.16 9.67 7.18
CA GLU A 77 0.70 10.82 7.92
C GLU A 77 -0.28 12.00 7.87
N GLU A 78 -0.13 12.93 8.79
CA GLU A 78 -0.88 14.18 8.76
C GLU A 78 -0.04 15.27 8.08
N MET A 79 -0.62 15.95 7.10
CA MET A 79 0.00 17.08 6.43
C MET A 79 -0.55 18.39 6.97
N THR A 80 0.34 19.22 7.47
CA THR A 80 0.05 20.55 8.00
C THR A 80 0.80 21.61 7.22
N ALA A 81 0.52 22.90 7.47
CA ALA A 81 1.26 23.99 6.84
C ALA A 81 2.76 23.95 7.18
N GLU A 82 3.14 23.39 8.33
CA GLU A 82 4.52 23.30 8.76
C GLU A 82 5.32 22.21 8.06
N ASN A 83 4.68 21.13 7.59
CA ASN A 83 5.38 19.99 7.00
C ASN A 83 5.03 19.72 5.53
N GLU A 84 4.17 20.53 4.92
CA GLU A 84 3.71 20.33 3.54
C GLU A 84 4.87 20.20 2.54
N GLU A 85 5.90 21.02 2.68
CA GLU A 85 7.04 20.99 1.77
C GLU A 85 7.81 19.68 1.79
N GLU A 86 7.84 19.00 2.94
CA GLU A 86 8.53 17.73 3.09
C GLU A 86 7.88 16.62 2.26
N PHE A 87 6.57 16.69 2.09
CA PHE A 87 5.82 15.72 1.30
C PHE A 87 5.97 15.96 -0.21
N GLY A 88 6.15 17.22 -0.60
CA GLY A 88 6.18 17.58 -2.01
C GLY A 88 4.84 17.35 -2.72
N ASN A 89 4.82 17.57 -3.99
CA ASN A 89 3.67 17.25 -4.86
C ASN A 89 4.11 17.07 -6.31
N ASP A 90 5.22 16.39 -6.52
CA ASP A 90 5.71 16.09 -7.86
C ASP A 90 4.76 15.13 -8.58
N PRO A 91 4.64 15.23 -9.90
CA PRO A 91 3.78 14.33 -10.67
C PRO A 91 4.21 12.88 -10.56
N ILE A 92 3.24 12.00 -10.41
CA ILE A 92 3.42 10.55 -10.35
C ILE A 92 2.56 9.86 -11.41
N LEU A 93 3.05 8.75 -11.95
CA LEU A 93 2.32 7.97 -12.93
C LEU A 93 1.78 6.70 -12.28
N ILE A 94 0.46 6.63 -12.19
CA ILE A 94 -0.28 5.46 -11.71
C ILE A 94 -1.28 5.07 -12.80
N TYR A 95 -1.14 3.87 -13.35
CA TYR A 95 -2.11 3.37 -14.33
C TYR A 95 -3.42 2.99 -13.67
N GLN A 96 -4.47 2.99 -14.45
CA GLN A 96 -5.80 2.60 -13.98
C GLN A 96 -5.76 1.17 -13.42
N GLY A 97 -6.29 0.99 -12.20
CA GLY A 97 -6.30 -0.27 -11.51
C GLY A 97 -5.06 -0.58 -10.67
N ASP A 98 -4.01 0.23 -10.75
CA ASP A 98 -2.76 0.04 -10.01
C ASP A 98 -2.76 0.67 -8.60
N MET A 99 -3.92 1.10 -8.15
CA MET A 99 -4.20 1.48 -6.76
C MET A 99 -5.42 0.69 -6.31
N TRP A 100 -5.29 -0.11 -5.25
CA TRP A 100 -6.37 -0.97 -4.78
C TRP A 100 -6.29 -1.22 -3.27
N LEU A 101 -7.41 -1.62 -2.69
CA LEU A 101 -7.52 -1.99 -1.29
C LEU A 101 -7.37 -3.50 -1.13
N GLY A 102 -6.60 -3.93 -0.16
CA GLY A 102 -6.43 -5.34 0.19
C GLY A 102 -5.72 -5.49 1.53
N GLY A 103 -6.15 -6.44 2.35
CA GLY A 103 -5.53 -6.74 3.63
C GLY A 103 -5.46 -5.58 4.62
N LYS A 104 -6.39 -4.65 4.62
CA LYS A 104 -6.40 -3.38 5.38
C LYS A 104 -5.33 -2.38 4.94
N PHE A 105 -4.84 -2.55 3.73
CA PHE A 105 -3.82 -1.69 3.13
C PHE A 105 -4.35 -1.02 1.87
N LEU A 106 -3.85 0.18 1.62
CA LEU A 106 -3.88 0.79 0.31
C LEU A 106 -2.60 0.38 -0.40
N ASN A 107 -2.75 -0.34 -1.51
CA ASN A 107 -1.66 -0.89 -2.29
C ASN A 107 -1.51 -0.12 -3.60
N ILE A 108 -0.30 0.26 -3.93
CA ILE A 108 -0.02 1.10 -5.09
C ILE A 108 1.17 0.55 -5.86
N ILE A 109 1.00 0.46 -7.18
CA ILE A 109 2.10 0.31 -8.14
C ILE A 109 2.17 1.62 -8.91
N PHE A 110 3.35 2.19 -9.02
CA PHE A 110 3.55 3.44 -9.72
C PHE A 110 4.82 3.41 -10.56
N HIS A 111 4.86 4.28 -11.55
CA HIS A 111 6.06 4.51 -12.36
C HIS A 111 6.70 5.80 -11.92
N GLN A 112 8.02 5.80 -11.92
CA GLN A 112 8.82 6.95 -11.56
C GLN A 112 10.03 7.07 -12.48
N TYR A 113 10.56 8.28 -12.60
CA TYR A 113 11.94 8.45 -13.02
C TYR A 113 12.84 8.17 -11.82
N LEU A 114 13.83 7.30 -12.00
CA LEU A 114 14.68 6.85 -10.90
C LEU A 114 15.55 8.00 -10.35
N PRO A 115 15.81 8.02 -9.04
CA PRO A 115 16.73 8.97 -8.45
C PRO A 115 18.18 8.64 -8.83
N ARG A 116 19.06 9.64 -8.69
CA ARG A 116 20.52 9.44 -8.78
C ARG A 116 21.10 9.01 -7.45
N SER A 117 20.77 9.72 -6.39
CA SER A 117 21.33 9.51 -5.06
C SER A 117 20.31 9.58 -3.93
N GLU A 118 19.32 10.47 -4.04
CA GLU A 118 18.31 10.68 -3.01
C GLU A 118 17.06 9.86 -3.27
N LYS A 119 16.73 8.92 -2.38
CA LYS A 119 15.49 8.18 -2.50
C LYS A 119 14.30 9.12 -2.53
N HIS A 120 13.40 8.93 -3.48
CA HIS A 120 12.16 9.68 -3.55
C HIS A 120 11.25 9.29 -2.38
N ARG A 121 10.56 10.27 -1.83
CA ARG A 121 9.58 10.05 -0.76
C ARG A 121 8.19 9.93 -1.37
N ILE A 122 7.47 8.89 -0.98
CA ILE A 122 6.05 8.72 -1.33
C ILE A 122 5.23 8.60 -0.05
N SER A 123 4.21 9.44 0.10
CA SER A 123 3.47 9.58 1.35
C SER A 123 1.97 9.64 1.10
N LEU A 124 1.23 8.90 1.91
CA LEU A 124 -0.23 9.01 1.97
C LEU A 124 -0.58 9.90 3.16
N VAL A 125 -1.25 11.01 2.89
CA VAL A 125 -1.47 12.04 3.91
C VAL A 125 -2.93 12.39 4.05
N GLN A 126 -3.29 12.77 5.26
CA GLN A 126 -4.51 13.50 5.54
C GLN A 126 -4.18 15.00 5.56
N ASN A 127 -4.83 15.76 4.68
CA ASN A 127 -4.61 17.20 4.61
C ASN A 127 -5.33 17.93 5.76
N LYS A 128 -4.54 18.53 6.63
CA LYS A 128 -5.00 19.32 7.77
C LYS A 128 -4.72 20.82 7.61
N ILE A 129 -4.39 21.26 6.39
CA ILE A 129 -3.95 22.64 6.14
C ILE A 129 -5.11 23.63 6.11
N GLU A 130 -6.32 23.20 5.76
CA GLU A 130 -7.44 24.08 5.61
C GLU A 130 -7.86 24.70 6.95
N PRO A 131 -7.84 26.05 7.05
CA PRO A 131 -8.08 26.74 8.32
C PRO A 131 -9.53 26.63 8.85
N GLU A 132 -10.44 26.13 8.05
CA GLU A 132 -11.86 25.98 8.41
C GLU A 132 -12.28 24.54 8.69
N ALA A 133 -11.35 23.59 8.70
CA ALA A 133 -11.68 22.28 9.18
C ALA A 133 -12.09 22.41 10.64
N PRO A 134 -13.34 22.08 11.00
CA PRO A 134 -13.77 22.22 12.38
C PRO A 134 -12.83 21.43 13.27
N GLU A 135 -12.32 22.07 14.33
CA GLU A 135 -11.58 21.39 15.39
C GLU A 135 -12.50 20.37 16.05
N THR A 136 -12.60 19.22 15.43
CA THR A 136 -13.23 18.12 16.12
C THR A 136 -12.14 17.25 16.69
N PRO A 137 -12.18 17.04 18.02
CA PRO A 137 -11.19 16.24 18.72
C PRO A 137 -11.23 14.76 18.33
N GLU A 138 -12.00 14.43 17.33
CA GLU A 138 -12.23 13.05 16.94
C GLU A 138 -11.54 12.74 15.62
N ALA A 139 -10.76 11.66 15.69
CA ALA A 139 -10.15 11.06 14.54
C ALA A 139 -11.11 11.07 13.35
N LEU A 140 -10.62 11.51 12.23
CA LEU A 140 -11.18 11.36 10.90
C LEU A 140 -12.69 11.28 10.82
N LYS A 141 -13.26 12.38 10.45
CA LYS A 141 -14.62 12.38 9.95
C LYS A 141 -14.62 11.80 8.54
N VAL A 142 -15.57 10.94 8.32
CA VAL A 142 -16.04 10.65 6.98
C VAL A 142 -16.61 11.96 6.44
N ASP A 143 -16.13 12.42 5.29
CA ASP A 143 -16.63 13.63 4.67
C ASP A 143 -18.12 13.49 4.29
N GLU A 144 -18.77 14.61 3.94
CA GLU A 144 -20.20 14.64 3.61
C GLU A 144 -20.59 13.65 2.50
N ASP A 145 -19.67 13.31 1.60
CA ASP A 145 -19.91 12.34 0.55
C ASP A 145 -19.80 10.87 1.03
N GLY A 146 -19.45 10.65 2.29
CA GLY A 146 -19.30 9.33 2.89
C GLY A 146 -17.94 8.66 2.69
N TYR A 147 -16.98 9.35 2.07
CA TYR A 147 -15.63 8.85 1.83
C TYR A 147 -14.61 9.49 2.79
N ILE A 148 -13.54 8.75 3.04
CA ILE A 148 -12.35 9.28 3.70
C ILE A 148 -11.45 9.89 2.61
N HIS A 149 -11.13 11.16 2.72
CA HIS A 149 -10.32 11.88 1.73
C HIS A 149 -8.86 11.90 2.15
N LEU A 150 -8.01 11.40 1.26
CA LEU A 150 -6.57 11.34 1.43
C LEU A 150 -5.89 11.92 0.19
N GLU A 151 -4.61 12.25 0.33
CA GLU A 151 -3.76 12.66 -0.78
C GLU A 151 -2.52 11.78 -0.82
N LEU A 152 -2.13 11.40 -2.03
CA LEU A 152 -0.84 10.75 -2.26
C LEU A 152 0.14 11.82 -2.72
N ARG A 153 1.19 12.02 -1.96
CA ARG A 153 2.23 13.00 -2.21
C ARG A 153 3.53 12.32 -2.63
N TYR A 154 4.21 12.93 -3.57
CA TYR A 154 5.46 12.41 -4.11
C TYR A 154 6.49 13.53 -4.15
N ASN A 155 7.69 13.25 -3.63
CA ASN A 155 8.78 14.20 -3.58
C ASN A 155 10.04 13.58 -4.17
N THR A 156 10.47 14.12 -5.30
CA THR A 156 11.68 13.69 -6.00
C THR A 156 12.94 14.36 -5.46
N TYR A 157 12.80 15.40 -4.64
CA TYR A 157 13.91 16.26 -4.19
C TYR A 157 14.73 16.84 -5.35
N ASP A 158 14.11 17.03 -6.52
CA ASP A 158 14.77 17.44 -7.77
C ASP A 158 15.90 16.50 -8.21
N ASP A 159 15.89 15.26 -7.71
CA ASP A 159 16.88 14.23 -8.02
C ASP A 159 16.26 13.15 -8.90
N VAL A 160 16.29 13.37 -10.20
CA VAL A 160 15.73 12.47 -11.20
C VAL A 160 16.71 12.19 -12.32
N THR A 161 16.67 10.96 -12.82
CA THR A 161 17.37 10.52 -14.03
C THR A 161 16.40 10.48 -15.21
N GLY A 162 16.91 10.19 -16.41
CA GLY A 162 16.07 9.89 -17.57
C GLY A 162 15.56 8.45 -17.60
N TYR A 163 15.90 7.63 -16.62
CA TYR A 163 15.50 6.22 -16.57
C TYR A 163 14.23 6.03 -15.78
N ARG A 164 13.29 5.30 -16.36
CA ARG A 164 12.04 4.92 -15.69
C ARG A 164 12.20 3.63 -14.92
N GLY A 165 11.51 3.56 -13.79
CA GLY A 165 11.37 2.35 -12.99
C GLY A 165 9.99 2.29 -12.36
N TRP A 166 9.70 1.14 -11.78
CA TRP A 166 8.46 0.90 -11.04
C TRP A 166 8.75 0.98 -9.55
N GLY A 167 7.73 1.37 -8.78
CA GLY A 167 7.76 1.29 -7.33
C GLY A 167 6.49 0.62 -6.81
N ARG A 168 6.57 0.10 -5.59
CA ARG A 168 5.45 -0.51 -4.87
C ARG A 168 5.42 -0.02 -3.45
N VAL A 169 4.23 0.30 -2.97
CA VAL A 169 4.03 0.71 -1.59
C VAL A 169 2.68 0.22 -1.08
N SER A 170 2.65 -0.17 0.19
CA SER A 170 1.42 -0.45 0.94
C SER A 170 1.35 0.48 2.13
N TYR A 171 0.20 1.13 2.30
CA TYR A 171 -0.09 1.99 3.43
C TYR A 171 -1.10 1.32 4.35
N ASN A 172 -0.76 1.16 5.61
CA ASN A 172 -1.70 0.70 6.61
C ASN A 172 -2.80 1.75 6.82
N LEU A 173 -4.05 1.34 6.62
CA LEU A 173 -5.20 2.24 6.68
C LEU A 173 -5.93 2.20 8.01
N GLU A 174 -5.51 1.36 8.94
CA GLU A 174 -6.27 1.10 10.17
C GLU A 174 -6.58 2.37 10.96
N LYS A 175 -5.62 3.28 11.09
CA LYS A 175 -5.82 4.53 11.80
C LYS A 175 -6.76 5.52 11.11
N PHE A 176 -7.05 5.33 9.82
CA PHE A 176 -7.96 6.19 9.07
C PHE A 176 -9.42 5.76 9.21
N PHE A 177 -9.70 4.62 9.78
CA PHE A 177 -11.06 4.22 10.08
C PHE A 177 -11.52 4.91 11.38
N PRO A 178 -12.71 5.56 11.35
CA PRO A 178 -13.23 6.19 12.55
C PRO A 178 -13.55 5.15 13.62
N THR A 179 -13.34 5.53 14.87
CA THR A 179 -13.74 4.69 15.99
C THR A 179 -15.26 4.62 16.08
N PRO A 180 -15.88 3.43 16.11
CA PRO A 180 -17.32 3.30 16.23
C PRO A 180 -17.85 3.97 17.49
N LYS A 181 -18.91 4.76 17.34
CA LYS A 181 -19.71 5.38 18.40
C LYS A 181 -21.18 5.20 18.09
N ASP A 182 -22.08 5.60 19.01
CA ASP A 182 -23.52 5.39 18.88
C ASP A 182 -24.12 5.89 17.55
N SER A 183 -23.54 6.92 16.95
CA SER A 183 -23.97 7.48 15.67
C SER A 183 -23.01 7.16 14.51
N TRP A 184 -22.18 6.14 14.68
CA TRP A 184 -21.15 5.82 13.70
C TRP A 184 -21.74 5.32 12.39
N VAL A 185 -21.30 5.88 11.28
CA VAL A 185 -21.60 5.41 9.94
C VAL A 185 -20.28 4.94 9.31
N ALA A 186 -20.27 3.71 8.83
CA ALA A 186 -19.11 3.16 8.15
C ALA A 186 -18.79 3.98 6.89
N PRO A 187 -17.51 4.28 6.60
CA PRO A 187 -17.13 4.95 5.38
C PRO A 187 -17.45 4.08 4.17
N LYS A 188 -17.81 4.71 3.05
CA LYS A 188 -18.01 4.04 1.76
C LYS A 188 -16.70 3.56 1.16
N GLY A 189 -15.61 4.23 1.48
CA GLY A 189 -14.28 3.95 0.96
C GLY A 189 -13.38 5.16 1.10
N PHE A 190 -12.41 5.23 0.19
CA PHE A 190 -11.41 6.29 0.16
C PHE A 190 -11.46 7.04 -1.16
N LYS A 191 -11.23 8.34 -1.11
CA LYS A 191 -10.92 9.15 -2.28
C LYS A 191 -9.49 9.65 -2.14
N VAL A 192 -8.64 9.27 -3.05
CA VAL A 192 -7.21 9.61 -3.03
C VAL A 192 -6.93 10.62 -4.13
N THR A 193 -6.52 11.81 -3.74
CA THR A 193 -6.13 12.87 -4.66
C THR A 193 -4.64 12.74 -4.98
N ILE A 194 -4.29 12.80 -6.25
CA ILE A 194 -2.92 12.72 -6.73
C ILE A 194 -2.60 13.86 -7.70
N ASN A 195 -1.31 14.20 -7.80
CA ASN A 195 -0.81 14.96 -8.93
C ASN A 195 -0.42 13.98 -10.04
N SER A 196 -1.33 13.76 -10.97
CA SER A 196 -1.16 12.75 -12.02
C SER A 196 -0.32 13.27 -13.17
N ARG A 197 0.71 12.53 -13.57
CA ARG A 197 1.49 12.85 -14.75
C ARG A 197 0.65 12.82 -16.03
N GLU A 198 -0.35 11.94 -16.11
CA GLU A 198 -1.23 11.82 -17.29
C GLU A 198 -2.44 12.75 -17.27
N HIS A 199 -3.01 12.98 -16.07
CA HIS A 199 -4.31 13.64 -15.94
C HIS A 199 -4.26 14.97 -15.19
N GLY A 200 -3.08 15.40 -14.77
CA GLY A 200 -2.88 16.66 -14.08
C GLY A 200 -3.10 16.59 -12.57
N GLU A 201 -2.87 17.73 -11.94
CA GLU A 201 -3.02 17.90 -10.49
C GLU A 201 -4.50 17.81 -10.11
N GLY A 202 -4.76 17.22 -8.95
CA GLY A 202 -6.11 17.11 -8.41
C GLY A 202 -6.94 15.93 -8.95
N ARG A 203 -6.32 14.97 -9.64
CA ARG A 203 -7.02 13.74 -10.01
C ARG A 203 -7.44 12.97 -8.76
N VAL A 204 -8.68 12.52 -8.74
CA VAL A 204 -9.22 11.71 -7.64
C VAL A 204 -9.39 10.27 -8.08
N ILE A 205 -8.84 9.35 -7.30
CA ILE A 205 -9.05 7.91 -7.45
C ILE A 205 -10.01 7.46 -6.35
N VAL A 206 -11.15 6.88 -6.74
CA VAL A 206 -12.17 6.40 -5.82
C VAL A 206 -12.00 4.92 -5.56
N LEU A 207 -11.92 4.55 -4.29
CA LEU A 207 -11.77 3.17 -3.84
C LEU A 207 -12.93 2.81 -2.92
N ASP A 208 -13.88 2.07 -3.45
CA ASP A 208 -15.07 1.64 -2.70
C ASP A 208 -14.78 0.36 -1.90
N LEU A 209 -15.21 0.33 -0.64
CA LEU A 209 -15.10 -0.86 0.22
C LEU A 209 -16.07 -1.96 -0.21
N ASP A 210 -17.27 -1.59 -0.68
CA ASP A 210 -18.30 -2.55 -1.09
C ASP A 210 -18.09 -3.11 -2.51
N HIS A 211 -17.36 -2.38 -3.34
CA HIS A 211 -17.05 -2.74 -4.72
C HIS A 211 -15.55 -2.63 -4.98
N PRO A 212 -14.74 -3.49 -4.34
CA PRO A 212 -13.29 -3.39 -4.44
C PRO A 212 -12.81 -3.66 -5.87
N VAL A 213 -11.83 -2.88 -6.28
CA VAL A 213 -11.08 -3.14 -7.51
C VAL A 213 -10.25 -4.39 -7.29
N GLY A 214 -10.24 -5.30 -8.26
CA GLY A 214 -9.40 -6.50 -8.20
C GLY A 214 -7.92 -6.17 -8.20
N VAL A 215 -7.11 -7.12 -7.73
CA VAL A 215 -5.64 -7.00 -7.76
C VAL A 215 -5.18 -7.00 -9.21
N PRO A 216 -4.41 -5.99 -9.67
CA PRO A 216 -3.97 -5.93 -11.07
C PRO A 216 -2.94 -7.02 -11.38
N GLU A 217 -2.86 -7.42 -12.65
CA GLU A 217 -1.86 -8.40 -13.11
C GLU A 217 -0.42 -7.93 -12.86
N ALA A 218 -0.16 -6.64 -12.96
CA ALA A 218 1.16 -6.07 -12.68
C ALA A 218 1.61 -6.27 -11.22
N ALA A 219 0.71 -6.59 -10.31
CA ALA A 219 1.04 -6.80 -8.90
C ALA A 219 1.94 -8.01 -8.66
N LYS A 220 2.02 -8.96 -9.60
CA LYS A 220 2.91 -10.13 -9.53
C LYS A 220 4.32 -9.86 -10.07
N ASP A 221 4.52 -8.74 -10.76
CA ASP A 221 5.79 -8.44 -11.40
C ASP A 221 6.86 -8.05 -10.36
N VAL A 222 8.11 -8.27 -10.71
CA VAL A 222 9.26 -8.00 -9.84
C VAL A 222 9.65 -6.53 -9.92
N HIS A 223 9.61 -5.81 -8.79
CA HIS A 223 10.01 -4.40 -8.74
C HIS A 223 10.82 -4.11 -7.48
N SER A 224 11.89 -3.33 -7.64
CA SER A 224 12.69 -2.90 -6.52
C SER A 224 12.03 -1.73 -5.78
N THR A 225 12.10 -1.76 -4.45
CA THR A 225 11.68 -0.64 -3.59
C THR A 225 12.86 0.22 -3.13
N SER A 226 14.06 -0.04 -3.63
CA SER A 226 15.29 0.62 -3.18
C SER A 226 15.37 2.11 -3.51
N SER A 227 14.56 2.60 -4.45
CA SER A 227 14.55 3.99 -4.93
C SER A 227 13.58 4.90 -4.17
N ILE A 228 12.83 4.36 -3.22
CA ILE A 228 11.73 5.05 -2.52
C ILE A 228 11.80 4.86 -1.02
N ARG A 229 11.23 5.82 -0.30
CA ARG A 229 11.08 5.79 1.15
C ARG A 229 9.78 6.45 1.63
#